data_dc20cda27076bae5dac7fda5244c45c1
#
_entry.id   dc20cda27076bae5dac7fda5244c45c1
#
_cell.length_a   1.000
_cell.length_b   1.000
_cell.length_c   1.000
_cell.angle_alpha   90.00
_cell.angle_beta   90.00
_cell.angle_gamma   90.00
#
_symmetry.space_group_name_H-M   'P 1'
#
loop_
_entity.id
_entity.type
_entity.pdbx_description
1 polymer ?
#
loop_
_entity_poly.entity_id
_entity_poly.type
_entity_poly.pdbx_seq_one_letter_code
_entity_poly.pdbx_strand_id
1 'polypeptide(L)'
;MTQIANLTASQVGGISASNISSFNATQVQGLSATQLGGLTASQLGGLSATDIGEFSATQIGGLTASQIGSLSVTNLAALDVTQIGSISSIAMRGLSAYQVRSLTLDDFNGLNGTQIGALTATQVSALSTTVIGGLTTTQVGYLTPTQIPGLTVTQLDWLSTTNIAAMSPLQVGAFTPAQVDSL
;
A
#
# COMPACT_ATOMS: atom_id res chain seq x y z
N MET A 1 -0.79 -17.09 -28.41
CA MET A 1 -1.69 -16.22 -27.62
C MET A 1 -2.37 -17.10 -26.60
N THR A 2 -2.28 -16.73 -25.36
CA THR A 2 -2.77 -17.53 -24.24
C THR A 2 -4.30 -17.46 -24.20
N GLN A 3 -4.95 -18.65 -24.22
CA GLN A 3 -6.42 -18.75 -24.09
C GLN A 3 -6.95 -18.08 -22.80
N ILE A 4 -6.07 -17.81 -21.84
CA ILE A 4 -6.35 -17.17 -20.55
C ILE A 4 -6.89 -15.73 -20.73
N ALA A 5 -6.43 -14.99 -21.73
CA ALA A 5 -6.92 -13.63 -22.00
C ALA A 5 -8.42 -13.55 -22.39
N ASN A 6 -9.01 -14.70 -22.79
CA ASN A 6 -10.43 -14.81 -23.15
C ASN A 6 -11.33 -15.24 -21.98
N LEU A 7 -10.76 -15.55 -20.81
CA LEU A 7 -11.55 -15.94 -19.65
C LEU A 7 -12.25 -14.72 -19.04
N THR A 8 -13.45 -14.92 -18.53
CA THR A 8 -14.12 -13.93 -17.69
C THR A 8 -13.44 -13.83 -16.30
N ALA A 9 -13.63 -12.74 -15.59
CA ALA A 9 -13.15 -12.58 -14.21
C ALA A 9 -13.64 -13.73 -13.30
N SER A 10 -14.90 -14.17 -13.48
CA SER A 10 -15.47 -15.29 -12.71
C SER A 10 -14.77 -16.62 -13.03
N GLN A 11 -14.41 -16.87 -14.29
CA GLN A 11 -13.66 -18.06 -14.68
C GLN A 11 -12.24 -18.05 -14.12
N VAL A 12 -11.59 -16.89 -14.11
CA VAL A 12 -10.26 -16.70 -13.49
C VAL A 12 -10.36 -16.95 -11.98
N GLY A 13 -11.40 -16.43 -11.32
CA GLY A 13 -11.66 -16.70 -9.90
C GLY A 13 -11.95 -18.16 -9.57
N GLY A 14 -12.37 -18.97 -10.57
CA GLY A 14 -12.57 -20.41 -10.43
C GLY A 14 -11.31 -21.27 -10.60
N ILE A 15 -10.18 -20.69 -11.04
CA ILE A 15 -8.91 -21.41 -11.20
C ILE A 15 -8.31 -21.69 -9.80
N SER A 16 -7.77 -22.88 -9.56
CA SER A 16 -7.09 -23.16 -8.30
C SER A 16 -5.83 -22.27 -8.11
N ALA A 17 -5.49 -21.92 -6.87
CA ALA A 17 -4.30 -21.15 -6.57
C ALA A 17 -3.02 -21.79 -7.14
N SER A 18 -2.90 -23.12 -7.05
CA SER A 18 -1.76 -23.87 -7.60
C SER A 18 -1.67 -23.77 -9.14
N ASN A 19 -2.80 -23.72 -9.83
CA ASN A 19 -2.79 -23.57 -11.28
C ASN A 19 -2.42 -22.12 -11.68
N ILE A 20 -2.86 -21.12 -10.90
CA ILE A 20 -2.47 -19.73 -11.15
C ILE A 20 -0.96 -19.54 -10.91
N SER A 21 -0.40 -20.12 -9.84
CA SER A 21 1.04 -20.09 -9.56
C SER A 21 1.89 -20.84 -10.60
N SER A 22 1.27 -21.65 -11.47
CA SER A 22 1.96 -22.30 -12.59
C SER A 22 2.00 -21.45 -13.86
N PHE A 23 1.37 -20.27 -13.86
CA PHE A 23 1.41 -19.36 -15.00
C PHE A 23 2.81 -18.79 -15.17
N ASN A 24 3.25 -18.69 -16.41
CA ASN A 24 4.48 -17.96 -16.73
C ASN A 24 4.19 -16.46 -16.84
N ALA A 25 5.25 -15.63 -16.81
CA ALA A 25 5.17 -14.17 -16.90
C ALA A 25 4.25 -13.67 -18.03
N THR A 26 4.33 -14.28 -19.22
CA THR A 26 3.48 -13.91 -20.37
C THR A 26 1.99 -14.15 -20.07
N GLN A 27 1.68 -15.22 -19.35
CA GLN A 27 0.30 -15.56 -18.96
C GLN A 27 -0.21 -14.62 -17.88
N VAL A 28 0.62 -14.32 -16.87
CA VAL A 28 0.33 -13.35 -15.81
C VAL A 28 0.08 -11.96 -16.40
N GLN A 29 0.98 -11.48 -17.24
CA GLN A 29 0.88 -10.17 -17.91
C GLN A 29 -0.28 -10.10 -18.92
N GLY A 30 -0.71 -11.25 -19.45
CA GLY A 30 -1.86 -11.35 -20.35
C GLY A 30 -3.23 -11.21 -19.66
N LEU A 31 -3.29 -11.26 -18.32
CA LEU A 31 -4.52 -11.03 -17.57
C LEU A 31 -4.84 -9.54 -17.52
N SER A 32 -6.07 -9.16 -17.82
CA SER A 32 -6.54 -7.79 -17.61
C SER A 32 -6.71 -7.50 -16.09
N ALA A 33 -6.68 -6.21 -15.70
CA ALA A 33 -6.99 -5.80 -14.34
C ALA A 33 -8.36 -6.31 -13.86
N THR A 34 -9.37 -6.35 -14.77
CA THR A 34 -10.70 -6.91 -14.46
C THR A 34 -10.64 -8.41 -14.16
N GLN A 35 -9.84 -9.18 -14.91
CA GLN A 35 -9.66 -10.61 -14.66
C GLN A 35 -8.93 -10.85 -13.32
N LEU A 36 -7.91 -10.04 -13.01
CA LEU A 36 -7.23 -10.09 -11.71
C LEU A 36 -8.16 -9.70 -10.56
N GLY A 37 -9.07 -8.74 -10.78
CA GLY A 37 -10.13 -8.41 -9.83
C GLY A 37 -11.07 -9.59 -9.52
N GLY A 38 -11.13 -10.60 -10.38
CA GLY A 38 -11.85 -11.86 -10.15
C GLY A 38 -11.14 -12.85 -9.25
N LEU A 39 -9.84 -12.69 -9.00
CA LEU A 39 -9.10 -13.56 -8.09
C LEU A 39 -9.55 -13.37 -6.65
N THR A 40 -9.71 -14.46 -5.94
CA THR A 40 -9.97 -14.42 -4.50
C THR A 40 -8.72 -13.98 -3.73
N ALA A 41 -8.92 -13.46 -2.53
CA ALA A 41 -7.85 -13.14 -1.60
C ALA A 41 -6.91 -14.34 -1.34
N SER A 42 -7.48 -15.55 -1.22
CA SER A 42 -6.71 -16.80 -1.03
C SER A 42 -5.84 -17.14 -2.23
N GLN A 43 -6.34 -16.91 -3.45
CA GLN A 43 -5.56 -17.16 -4.68
C GLN A 43 -4.38 -16.17 -4.75
N LEU A 44 -4.61 -14.89 -4.53
CA LEU A 44 -3.55 -13.87 -4.53
C LEU A 44 -2.54 -14.10 -3.39
N GLY A 45 -3.01 -14.40 -2.19
CA GLY A 45 -2.14 -14.69 -1.04
C GLY A 45 -1.31 -15.96 -1.21
N GLY A 46 -1.74 -16.88 -2.08
CA GLY A 46 -1.02 -18.11 -2.43
C GLY A 46 0.01 -17.96 -3.55
N LEU A 47 0.06 -16.81 -4.24
CA LEU A 47 1.05 -16.57 -5.30
C LEU A 47 2.45 -16.36 -4.67
N SER A 48 3.48 -16.76 -5.42
CA SER A 48 4.86 -16.47 -5.03
C SER A 48 5.18 -14.98 -5.20
N ALA A 49 6.25 -14.53 -4.54
CA ALA A 49 6.76 -13.18 -4.73
C ALA A 49 7.15 -12.89 -6.20
N THR A 50 7.66 -13.90 -6.91
CA THR A 50 7.98 -13.81 -8.33
C THR A 50 6.72 -13.54 -9.16
N ASP A 51 5.65 -14.32 -8.94
CA ASP A 51 4.38 -14.16 -9.67
C ASP A 51 3.77 -12.77 -9.45
N ILE A 52 3.82 -12.28 -8.21
CA ILE A 52 3.31 -10.94 -7.85
C ILE A 52 4.18 -9.84 -8.48
N GLY A 53 5.50 -10.00 -8.49
CA GLY A 53 6.43 -9.05 -9.12
C GLY A 53 6.26 -8.93 -10.63
N GLU A 54 5.68 -9.94 -11.29
CA GLU A 54 5.40 -9.95 -12.73
C GLU A 54 4.15 -9.13 -13.13
N PHE A 55 3.31 -8.73 -12.17
CA PHE A 55 2.15 -7.89 -12.48
C PHE A 55 2.56 -6.50 -12.93
N SER A 56 1.93 -6.00 -13.97
CA SER A 56 2.09 -4.58 -14.36
C SER A 56 1.49 -3.64 -13.31
N ALA A 57 1.95 -2.38 -13.29
CA ALA A 57 1.37 -1.33 -12.47
C ALA A 57 -0.15 -1.18 -12.67
N THR A 58 -0.64 -1.30 -13.91
CA THR A 58 -2.08 -1.26 -14.23
C THR A 58 -2.84 -2.42 -13.57
N GLN A 59 -2.25 -3.62 -13.54
CA GLN A 59 -2.82 -4.79 -12.89
C GLN A 59 -2.88 -4.60 -11.37
N ILE A 60 -1.81 -4.14 -10.75
CA ILE A 60 -1.76 -3.83 -9.31
C ILE A 60 -2.78 -2.73 -8.97
N GLY A 61 -2.89 -1.69 -9.80
CA GLY A 61 -3.86 -0.60 -9.62
C GLY A 61 -5.32 -1.04 -9.65
N GLY A 62 -5.60 -2.17 -10.31
CA GLY A 62 -6.93 -2.79 -10.38
C GLY A 62 -7.30 -3.66 -9.18
N LEU A 63 -6.37 -3.95 -8.27
CA LEU A 63 -6.64 -4.81 -7.11
C LEU A 63 -7.51 -4.08 -6.08
N THR A 64 -8.40 -4.83 -5.45
CA THR A 64 -9.28 -4.35 -4.37
C THR A 64 -8.54 -4.27 -3.04
N ALA A 65 -9.11 -3.57 -2.05
CA ALA A 65 -8.59 -3.50 -0.69
C ALA A 65 -8.41 -4.90 -0.05
N SER A 66 -9.37 -5.81 -0.26
CA SER A 66 -9.29 -7.18 0.24
C SER A 66 -8.14 -7.96 -0.40
N GLN A 67 -7.93 -7.78 -1.70
CA GLN A 67 -6.85 -8.42 -2.44
C GLN A 67 -5.47 -7.90 -2.01
N ILE A 68 -5.30 -6.58 -1.89
CA ILE A 68 -4.06 -5.99 -1.38
C ILE A 68 -3.78 -6.44 0.07
N GLY A 69 -4.82 -6.46 0.92
CA GLY A 69 -4.69 -6.93 2.31
C GLY A 69 -4.33 -8.41 2.45
N SER A 70 -4.59 -9.23 1.42
CA SER A 70 -4.26 -10.66 1.42
C SER A 70 -2.82 -10.98 1.01
N LEU A 71 -2.10 -10.01 0.42
CA LEU A 71 -0.71 -10.21 0.05
C LEU A 71 0.15 -10.44 1.30
N SER A 72 1.08 -11.37 1.22
CA SER A 72 2.10 -11.49 2.27
C SER A 72 3.04 -10.27 2.24
N VAL A 73 3.75 -10.03 3.33
CA VAL A 73 4.81 -9.00 3.35
C VAL A 73 5.87 -9.26 2.28
N THR A 74 6.20 -10.54 2.06
CA THR A 74 7.15 -10.94 1.00
C THR A 74 6.61 -10.60 -0.39
N ASN A 75 5.31 -10.80 -0.63
CA ASN A 75 4.67 -10.44 -1.88
C ASN A 75 4.63 -8.92 -2.08
N LEU A 76 4.33 -8.17 -1.01
CA LEU A 76 4.32 -6.71 -1.07
C LEU A 76 5.74 -6.16 -1.36
N ALA A 77 6.77 -6.74 -0.73
CA ALA A 77 8.17 -6.36 -0.94
C ALA A 77 8.73 -6.75 -2.32
N ALA A 78 8.03 -7.60 -3.07
CA ALA A 78 8.39 -7.94 -4.46
C ALA A 78 7.87 -6.90 -5.48
N LEU A 79 6.98 -6.01 -5.07
CA LEU A 79 6.50 -4.91 -5.91
C LEU A 79 7.56 -3.81 -6.00
N ASP A 80 7.77 -3.28 -7.18
CA ASP A 80 8.59 -2.08 -7.36
C ASP A 80 7.83 -0.80 -6.95
N VAL A 81 8.56 0.33 -6.87
CA VAL A 81 8.01 1.64 -6.49
C VAL A 81 6.86 2.07 -7.40
N THR A 82 6.91 1.74 -8.70
CA THR A 82 5.84 2.07 -9.65
C THR A 82 4.59 1.25 -9.39
N GLN A 83 4.75 -0.03 -9.08
CA GLN A 83 3.65 -0.92 -8.71
C GLN A 83 3.02 -0.51 -7.38
N ILE A 84 3.81 -0.21 -6.36
CA ILE A 84 3.34 0.34 -5.07
C ILE A 84 2.59 1.67 -5.30
N GLY A 85 3.16 2.57 -6.07
CA GLY A 85 2.55 3.86 -6.43
C GLY A 85 1.26 3.74 -7.26
N SER A 86 1.00 2.57 -7.87
CA SER A 86 -0.24 2.32 -8.62
C SER A 86 -1.40 1.82 -7.76
N ILE A 87 -1.15 1.35 -6.53
CA ILE A 87 -2.21 0.88 -5.63
C ILE A 87 -3.23 2.01 -5.42
N SER A 88 -4.50 1.75 -5.71
CA SER A 88 -5.52 2.78 -5.55
C SER A 88 -5.63 3.25 -4.09
N SER A 89 -6.00 4.51 -3.86
CA SER A 89 -6.19 5.06 -2.51
C SER A 89 -7.22 4.28 -1.68
N ILE A 90 -8.21 3.69 -2.34
CA ILE A 90 -9.18 2.79 -1.69
C ILE A 90 -8.50 1.48 -1.26
N ALA A 91 -7.68 0.91 -2.14
CA ALA A 91 -6.98 -0.34 -1.86
C ALA A 91 -5.89 -0.18 -0.78
N MET A 92 -5.26 1.00 -0.67
CA MET A 92 -4.31 1.32 0.41
C MET A 92 -4.91 1.09 1.81
N ARG A 93 -6.20 1.32 1.99
CA ARG A 93 -6.89 1.05 3.26
C ARG A 93 -6.98 -0.44 3.61
N GLY A 94 -6.79 -1.31 2.63
CA GLY A 94 -6.75 -2.76 2.83
C GLY A 94 -5.45 -3.27 3.42
N LEU A 95 -4.37 -2.49 3.37
CA LEU A 95 -3.10 -2.88 3.96
C LEU A 95 -3.24 -3.04 5.48
N SER A 96 -2.81 -4.17 6.00
CA SER A 96 -2.68 -4.39 7.43
C SER A 96 -1.57 -3.51 8.01
N ALA A 97 -1.61 -3.26 9.32
CA ALA A 97 -0.54 -2.54 10.03
C ALA A 97 0.84 -3.20 9.81
N TYR A 98 0.87 -4.54 9.71
CA TYR A 98 2.10 -5.29 9.47
C TYR A 98 2.67 -5.05 8.06
N GLN A 99 1.80 -5.00 7.05
CA GLN A 99 2.19 -4.65 5.67
C GLN A 99 2.66 -3.19 5.57
N VAL A 100 1.94 -2.26 6.20
CA VAL A 100 2.35 -0.83 6.23
C VAL A 100 3.72 -0.66 6.89
N ARG A 101 3.98 -1.38 7.99
CA ARG A 101 5.28 -1.35 8.68
C ARG A 101 6.44 -1.85 7.81
N SER A 102 6.15 -2.74 6.85
CA SER A 102 7.18 -3.29 5.94
C SER A 102 7.49 -2.39 4.74
N LEU A 103 6.69 -1.36 4.48
CA LEU A 103 6.97 -0.40 3.43
C LEU A 103 8.31 0.30 3.70
N THR A 104 9.13 0.39 2.67
CA THR A 104 10.39 1.13 2.69
C THR A 104 10.14 2.63 2.49
N LEU A 105 11.15 3.44 2.73
CA LEU A 105 11.08 4.87 2.42
C LEU A 105 10.89 5.10 0.90
N ASP A 106 11.52 4.27 0.06
CA ASP A 106 11.38 4.38 -1.39
C ASP A 106 9.95 4.03 -1.84
N ASP A 107 9.33 3.00 -1.27
CA ASP A 107 7.93 2.68 -1.50
C ASP A 107 7.03 3.87 -1.14
N PHE A 108 7.28 4.47 0.04
CA PHE A 108 6.50 5.60 0.51
C PHE A 108 6.72 6.86 -0.35
N ASN A 109 7.92 7.06 -0.90
CA ASN A 109 8.23 8.13 -1.84
C ASN A 109 7.49 7.96 -3.19
N GLY A 110 7.13 6.74 -3.55
CA GLY A 110 6.30 6.45 -4.72
C GLY A 110 4.82 6.81 -4.55
N LEU A 111 4.36 7.06 -3.32
CA LEU A 111 2.95 7.37 -3.04
C LEU A 111 2.64 8.85 -3.31
N ASN A 112 1.48 9.10 -3.90
CA ASN A 112 0.94 10.45 -4.05
C ASN A 112 0.13 10.91 -2.82
N GLY A 113 -0.21 12.21 -2.79
CA GLY A 113 -0.93 12.79 -1.65
C GLY A 113 -2.30 12.16 -1.37
N THR A 114 -3.02 11.68 -2.42
CA THR A 114 -4.30 10.99 -2.25
C THR A 114 -4.13 9.64 -1.57
N GLN A 115 -3.07 8.92 -1.89
CA GLN A 115 -2.75 7.62 -1.27
C GLN A 115 -2.30 7.80 0.19
N ILE A 116 -1.41 8.76 0.46
CA ILE A 116 -0.97 9.08 1.83
C ILE A 116 -2.16 9.52 2.69
N GLY A 117 -2.99 10.43 2.18
CA GLY A 117 -4.19 10.91 2.87
C GLY A 117 -5.30 9.85 3.05
N ALA A 118 -5.23 8.74 2.30
CA ALA A 118 -6.18 7.63 2.43
C ALA A 118 -5.81 6.64 3.54
N LEU A 119 -4.58 6.62 4.03
CA LEU A 119 -4.17 5.77 5.14
C LEU A 119 -5.03 6.06 6.38
N THR A 120 -5.37 5.05 7.13
CA THR A 120 -6.03 5.21 8.43
C THR A 120 -5.04 5.66 9.49
N ALA A 121 -5.52 6.25 10.59
CA ALA A 121 -4.67 6.60 11.74
C ALA A 121 -3.89 5.38 12.28
N THR A 122 -4.52 4.20 12.30
CA THR A 122 -3.86 2.95 12.68
C THR A 122 -2.75 2.56 11.71
N GLN A 123 -2.93 2.77 10.41
CA GLN A 123 -1.88 2.53 9.42
C GLN A 123 -0.74 3.54 9.57
N VAL A 124 -1.03 4.81 9.84
CA VAL A 124 -0.01 5.82 10.12
C VAL A 124 0.80 5.46 11.36
N SER A 125 0.16 5.00 12.44
CA SER A 125 0.87 4.54 13.65
C SER A 125 1.78 3.33 13.40
N ALA A 126 1.52 2.57 12.34
CA ALA A 126 2.31 1.40 11.97
C ALA A 126 3.53 1.71 11.11
N LEU A 127 3.63 2.91 10.52
CA LEU A 127 4.78 3.32 9.71
C LEU A 127 6.07 3.22 10.54
N SER A 128 7.14 2.75 9.90
CA SER A 128 8.45 2.69 10.55
C SER A 128 9.00 4.09 10.84
N THR A 129 9.82 4.22 11.88
CA THR A 129 10.51 5.49 12.18
C THR A 129 11.43 5.92 11.05
N THR A 130 11.95 4.99 10.26
CA THR A 130 12.74 5.29 9.04
C THR A 130 11.88 6.01 8.00
N VAL A 131 10.65 5.55 7.76
CA VAL A 131 9.72 6.21 6.84
C VAL A 131 9.35 7.59 7.39
N ILE A 132 8.96 7.68 8.66
CA ILE A 132 8.57 8.94 9.30
C ILE A 132 9.70 9.98 9.26
N GLY A 133 10.93 9.58 9.62
CA GLY A 133 12.10 10.49 9.61
C GLY A 133 12.55 10.89 8.21
N GLY A 134 12.20 10.11 7.18
CA GLY A 134 12.49 10.42 5.79
C GLY A 134 11.41 11.22 5.06
N LEU A 135 10.28 11.55 5.71
CA LEU A 135 9.21 12.31 5.08
C LEU A 135 9.67 13.71 4.66
N THR A 136 9.32 14.10 3.45
CA THR A 136 9.43 15.47 2.99
C THR A 136 8.32 16.34 3.61
N THR A 137 8.52 17.67 3.65
CA THR A 137 7.47 18.61 4.09
C THR A 137 6.19 18.49 3.28
N THR A 138 6.31 18.17 1.99
CA THR A 138 5.16 17.93 1.10
C THR A 138 4.39 16.68 1.55
N GLN A 139 5.07 15.60 1.88
CA GLN A 139 4.43 14.35 2.35
C GLN A 139 3.78 14.54 3.72
N VAL A 140 4.42 15.29 4.63
CA VAL A 140 3.80 15.67 5.90
C VAL A 140 2.53 16.50 5.66
N GLY A 141 2.57 17.41 4.67
CA GLY A 141 1.39 18.19 4.26
C GLY A 141 0.23 17.36 3.71
N TYR A 142 0.48 16.14 3.24
CA TYR A 142 -0.57 15.21 2.79
C TYR A 142 -1.28 14.47 3.93
N LEU A 143 -0.70 14.44 5.13
CA LEU A 143 -1.35 13.85 6.30
C LEU A 143 -2.59 14.68 6.66
N THR A 144 -3.72 14.00 6.79
CA THR A 144 -4.95 14.66 7.20
C THR A 144 -4.98 14.90 8.72
N PRO A 145 -5.76 15.88 9.20
CA PRO A 145 -5.92 16.09 10.65
C PRO A 145 -6.42 14.83 11.39
N THR A 146 -7.19 13.95 10.72
CA THR A 146 -7.67 12.69 11.31
C THR A 146 -6.57 11.64 11.46
N GLN A 147 -5.46 11.79 10.73
CA GLN A 147 -4.30 10.89 10.82
C GLN A 147 -3.30 11.34 11.89
N ILE A 148 -3.22 12.62 12.20
CA ILE A 148 -2.27 13.19 13.17
C ILE A 148 -2.34 12.50 14.54
N PRO A 149 -3.53 12.24 15.15
CA PRO A 149 -3.60 11.50 16.41
C PRO A 149 -3.07 10.06 16.33
N GLY A 150 -2.94 9.51 15.11
CA GLY A 150 -2.35 8.20 14.87
C GLY A 150 -0.83 8.17 14.96
N LEU A 151 -0.14 9.31 14.85
CA LEU A 151 1.30 9.37 15.05
C LEU A 151 1.64 9.03 16.50
N THR A 152 2.54 8.08 16.71
CA THR A 152 3.05 7.78 18.04
C THR A 152 4.05 8.86 18.50
N VAL A 153 4.23 9.02 19.80
CA VAL A 153 5.26 9.90 20.37
C VAL A 153 6.64 9.59 19.79
N THR A 154 7.00 8.30 19.72
CA THR A 154 8.26 7.87 19.10
C THR A 154 8.36 8.31 17.62
N GLN A 155 7.27 8.28 16.86
CA GLN A 155 7.29 8.76 15.48
C GLN A 155 7.46 10.28 15.41
N LEU A 156 6.88 11.03 16.34
CA LEU A 156 7.06 12.48 16.42
C LEU A 156 8.51 12.86 16.68
N ASP A 157 9.23 12.13 17.55
CA ASP A 157 10.65 12.32 17.81
C ASP A 157 11.53 12.17 16.56
N TRP A 158 11.04 11.45 15.54
CA TRP A 158 11.74 11.26 14.26
C TRP A 158 11.37 12.29 13.20
N LEU A 159 10.29 13.06 13.39
CA LEU A 159 9.99 14.18 12.49
C LEU A 159 10.99 15.32 12.69
N SER A 160 11.51 15.85 11.59
CA SER A 160 12.38 17.01 11.66
C SER A 160 11.61 18.25 12.15
N THR A 161 12.31 19.19 12.79
CA THR A 161 11.73 20.50 13.15
C THR A 161 11.16 21.22 11.94
N THR A 162 11.76 21.04 10.76
CA THR A 162 11.26 21.58 9.48
C THR A 162 9.91 20.96 9.12
N ASN A 163 9.73 19.65 9.34
CA ASN A 163 8.46 18.96 9.08
C ASN A 163 7.37 19.43 10.04
N ILE A 164 7.69 19.58 11.33
CA ILE A 164 6.74 20.10 12.32
C ILE A 164 6.33 21.54 11.96
N ALA A 165 7.30 22.40 11.61
CA ALA A 165 7.04 23.79 11.23
C ALA A 165 6.23 23.93 9.92
N ALA A 166 6.27 22.92 9.04
CA ALA A 166 5.52 22.90 7.79
C ALA A 166 4.07 22.41 7.95
N MET A 167 3.69 21.92 9.13
CA MET A 167 2.32 21.48 9.38
C MET A 167 1.33 22.64 9.34
N SER A 168 0.18 22.40 8.74
CA SER A 168 -0.92 23.36 8.72
C SER A 168 -1.52 23.56 10.12
N PRO A 169 -2.19 24.70 10.39
CA PRO A 169 -2.88 24.94 11.66
C PRO A 169 -3.88 23.83 12.02
N LEU A 170 -4.54 23.21 11.03
CA LEU A 170 -5.48 22.10 11.26
C LEU A 170 -4.76 20.83 11.71
N GLN A 171 -3.58 20.54 11.17
CA GLN A 171 -2.75 19.42 11.59
C GLN A 171 -2.22 19.64 13.02
N VAL A 172 -1.70 20.82 13.30
CA VAL A 172 -1.22 21.19 14.65
C VAL A 172 -2.36 21.13 15.67
N GLY A 173 -3.54 21.62 15.33
CA GLY A 173 -4.72 21.57 16.19
C GLY A 173 -5.26 20.16 16.43
N ALA A 174 -4.80 19.18 15.67
CA ALA A 174 -5.21 17.77 15.81
C ALA A 174 -4.28 16.96 16.72
N PHE A 175 -3.18 17.50 17.22
CA PHE A 175 -2.32 16.83 18.18
C PHE A 175 -3.07 16.50 19.47
N THR A 176 -2.85 15.32 19.99
CA THR A 176 -3.33 14.93 21.33
C THR A 176 -2.47 15.59 22.40
N PRO A 177 -2.98 15.74 23.65
CA PRO A 177 -2.17 16.28 24.76
C PRO A 177 -0.84 15.56 24.94
N ALA A 178 -0.83 14.22 24.85
CA ALA A 178 0.40 13.42 24.98
C ALA A 178 1.40 13.70 23.84
N GLN A 179 0.92 13.98 22.63
CA GLN A 179 1.77 14.36 21.51
C GLN A 179 2.36 15.77 21.71
N VAL A 180 1.56 16.71 22.23
CA VAL A 180 2.03 18.07 22.53
C VAL A 180 3.10 18.06 23.62
N ASP A 181 2.91 17.24 24.65
CA ASP A 181 3.89 17.12 25.75
C ASP A 181 5.24 16.54 25.31
N SER A 182 5.29 15.89 24.11
CA SER A 182 6.51 15.29 23.56
C SER A 182 7.23 16.16 22.54
N LEU A 183 6.65 17.28 22.10
CA LEU A 183 7.27 18.23 21.14
C LEU A 183 8.21 19.20 21.84
#